data_bec65d366e48f43ceb592b447224fc69
#
_entry.id   bec65d366e48f43ceb592b447224fc69
#
_cell.length_a   1.000
_cell.length_b   1.000
_cell.length_c   1.000
_cell.angle_alpha   90.00
_cell.angle_beta   90.00
_cell.angle_gamma   90.00
#
_symmetry.space_group_name_H-M   'P 1'
#
loop_
_entity.id
_entity.type
_entity.pdbx_description
1 polymer ?
#
loop_
_entity_poly.entity_id
_entity_poly.type
_entity_poly.pdbx_seq_one_letter_code
_entity_poly.pdbx_strand_id
1 'polypeptide(L)'
;MQDNGSAATVMLGLTGFVLLSVSQRDDEFEQAVETLEVEAACRSCGVPARLHDRRPTWVRDLPAGGRPVTLVWVKRVWRCAEALCAASTWTETSQVIRARASLTERARAEACRRVGQDGHSVASVAREFGTSWATIMSAVAEYGAPLVDDPARTEGVEALGVDETAFLAANPFHHTIFATGIVDVAGRRLLDVMPGRSGTVLAQWISAQDPAWRAGITVAALDPFRGYASALRTSLPDAVRVLDAFHVVRLGFAAVDDVRRRVQQESTGHRGRRDDPLYAIRRVLRRGAEHLSEHAWARLLAGLDAGDVDEQIGLTWIAAQDLRRIYASAGRAAAETRLYEWFVHCADSGVPELRRLATTIESWRDEFLAYFTTGGISNGPTEAMNLLIKKIKRVGRHGFRNFDNHRLRLLPHCGVDWQTHQTTPLRARLPRLAA
;
A
#
# COMPACT_ATOMS: atom_id res chain seq x y z
N MET A 1 42.75 -21.67 3.30
CA MET A 1 43.33 -20.63 4.18
C MET A 1 42.28 -19.56 4.36
N GLN A 2 41.63 -19.52 5.52
CA GLN A 2 40.75 -18.42 5.88
C GLN A 2 41.66 -17.24 6.16
N ASP A 3 41.61 -16.25 5.26
CA ASP A 3 42.30 -15.00 5.43
C ASP A 3 41.66 -14.27 6.61
N ASN A 4 42.41 -14.14 7.70
CA ASN A 4 42.04 -13.36 8.87
C ASN A 4 42.13 -11.88 8.49
N GLY A 5 41.15 -11.39 7.72
CA GLY A 5 40.96 -9.97 7.50
C GLY A 5 40.91 -9.26 8.85
N SER A 6 41.45 -8.07 8.96
CA SER A 6 41.37 -7.30 10.21
C SER A 6 39.90 -7.23 10.68
N ALA A 7 39.66 -7.21 12.00
CA ALA A 7 38.31 -7.11 12.55
C ALA A 7 37.51 -5.97 11.89
N ALA A 8 38.16 -4.88 11.52
CA ALA A 8 37.58 -3.76 10.81
C ALA A 8 37.13 -4.12 9.38
N THR A 9 37.88 -4.95 8.64
CA THR A 9 37.48 -5.45 7.32
C THR A 9 36.28 -6.38 7.42
N VAL A 10 36.23 -7.24 8.43
CA VAL A 10 35.07 -8.10 8.69
C VAL A 10 33.83 -7.25 9.01
N MET A 11 33.98 -6.21 9.83
CA MET A 11 32.89 -5.27 10.16
C MET A 11 32.44 -4.45 8.95
N LEU A 12 33.31 -4.11 8.03
CA LEU A 12 32.95 -3.46 6.76
C LEU A 12 31.95 -4.32 5.98
N GLY A 13 32.12 -5.64 5.97
CA GLY A 13 31.22 -6.58 5.31
C GLY A 13 31.09 -6.34 3.80
N LEU A 14 32.10 -5.77 3.15
CA LEU A 14 32.13 -5.53 1.70
C LEU A 14 32.95 -6.61 1.00
N THR A 15 32.28 -7.55 0.39
CA THR A 15 32.93 -8.70 -0.24
C THR A 15 33.95 -8.27 -1.30
N GLY A 16 35.15 -8.86 -1.24
CA GLY A 16 36.24 -8.58 -2.19
C GLY A 16 37.03 -7.30 -1.93
N PHE A 17 36.79 -6.64 -0.76
CA PHE A 17 37.51 -5.43 -0.38
C PHE A 17 38.19 -5.58 1.00
N VAL A 18 39.29 -4.86 1.19
CA VAL A 18 39.97 -4.67 2.47
C VAL A 18 39.89 -3.21 2.87
N LEU A 19 39.64 -2.97 4.16
CA LEU A 19 39.62 -1.65 4.76
C LEU A 19 41.05 -1.21 5.08
N LEU A 20 41.48 -0.08 4.54
CA LEU A 20 42.80 0.50 4.76
C LEU A 20 42.80 1.48 5.93
N SER A 21 41.81 2.35 5.99
CA SER A 21 41.68 3.35 7.06
C SER A 21 40.22 3.80 7.20
N VAL A 22 39.91 4.32 8.38
CA VAL A 22 38.65 5.02 8.69
C VAL A 22 38.99 6.39 9.24
N SER A 23 38.35 7.41 8.72
CA SER A 23 38.41 8.77 9.24
C SER A 23 37.01 9.34 9.41
N GLN A 24 36.85 10.29 10.32
CA GLN A 24 35.62 11.04 10.48
C GLN A 24 35.88 12.46 9.99
N ARG A 25 35.03 12.94 9.10
CA ARG A 25 35.02 14.34 8.64
C ARG A 25 33.62 14.90 8.86
N ASP A 26 33.53 15.96 9.62
CA ASP A 26 32.27 16.59 10.00
C ASP A 26 31.26 15.54 10.53
N ASP A 27 30.12 15.37 9.84
CA ASP A 27 29.05 14.43 10.20
C ASP A 27 29.07 13.14 9.38
N GLU A 28 30.16 12.80 8.67
CA GLU A 28 30.26 11.57 7.88
C GLU A 28 31.51 10.76 8.20
N PHE A 29 31.45 9.44 7.88
CA PHE A 29 32.62 8.58 7.92
C PHE A 29 33.19 8.40 6.51
N GLU A 30 34.52 8.53 6.41
CA GLU A 30 35.28 8.21 5.19
C GLU A 30 36.06 6.92 5.45
N GLN A 31 35.89 5.93 4.58
CA GLN A 31 36.51 4.60 4.67
C GLN A 31 37.32 4.35 3.39
N ALA A 32 38.65 4.33 3.50
CA ALA A 32 39.51 3.98 2.41
C ALA A 32 39.58 2.46 2.23
N VAL A 33 39.36 1.98 1.01
CA VAL A 33 39.29 0.55 0.68
C VAL A 33 40.05 0.23 -0.60
N GLU A 34 40.64 -0.95 -0.67
CA GLU A 34 41.19 -1.55 -1.90
C GLU A 34 40.52 -2.93 -2.14
N THR A 35 40.60 -3.43 -3.37
CA THR A 35 40.23 -4.80 -3.68
C THR A 35 41.22 -5.81 -3.10
N LEU A 36 40.75 -6.99 -2.70
CA LEU A 36 41.62 -8.08 -2.22
C LEU A 36 42.51 -8.65 -3.33
N GLU A 37 42.09 -8.53 -4.59
CA GLU A 37 42.84 -9.04 -5.74
C GLU A 37 44.08 -8.19 -5.96
N VAL A 38 45.27 -8.78 -5.76
CA VAL A 38 46.55 -8.09 -5.85
C VAL A 38 47.26 -8.32 -7.19
N GLU A 39 46.80 -9.27 -7.99
CA GLU A 39 47.36 -9.62 -9.28
C GLU A 39 46.31 -9.52 -10.37
N ALA A 40 46.72 -9.08 -11.54
CA ALA A 40 45.83 -9.01 -12.69
C ALA A 40 46.57 -9.53 -13.95
N ALA A 41 45.83 -10.23 -14.79
CA ALA A 41 46.29 -10.61 -16.13
C ALA A 41 45.74 -9.62 -17.19
N CYS A 42 46.50 -9.37 -18.21
CA CYS A 42 46.05 -8.55 -19.32
C CYS A 42 44.87 -9.23 -20.05
N ARG A 43 43.78 -8.51 -20.19
CA ARG A 43 42.56 -9.05 -20.85
C ARG A 43 42.73 -9.32 -22.34
N SER A 44 43.79 -8.79 -22.97
CA SER A 44 44.06 -8.95 -24.38
C SER A 44 45.04 -10.08 -24.66
N CYS A 45 46.15 -10.22 -23.91
CA CYS A 45 47.20 -11.19 -24.17
C CYS A 45 47.44 -12.21 -23.04
N GLY A 46 46.75 -12.10 -21.90
CA GLY A 46 46.89 -13.01 -20.76
C GLY A 46 48.17 -12.85 -19.92
N VAL A 47 49.09 -12.00 -20.31
CA VAL A 47 50.34 -11.78 -19.57
C VAL A 47 50.07 -11.07 -18.26
N PRO A 48 50.74 -11.43 -17.14
CA PRO A 48 50.61 -10.72 -15.87
C PRO A 48 50.86 -9.22 -16.01
N ALA A 49 49.96 -8.45 -15.39
CA ALA A 49 50.07 -6.99 -15.45
C ALA A 49 50.91 -6.45 -14.30
N ARG A 50 51.44 -5.25 -14.47
CA ARG A 50 52.13 -4.50 -13.41
C ARG A 50 51.26 -3.36 -12.91
N LEU A 51 51.30 -3.09 -11.61
CA LEU A 51 50.65 -1.91 -11.05
C LEU A 51 51.30 -0.66 -11.65
N HIS A 52 50.50 0.19 -12.28
CA HIS A 52 50.93 1.41 -12.93
C HIS A 52 50.62 2.65 -12.09
N ASP A 53 49.40 2.69 -11.50
CA ASP A 53 48.93 3.85 -10.76
C ASP A 53 47.81 3.44 -9.80
N ARG A 54 47.42 4.36 -8.92
CA ARG A 54 46.25 4.23 -8.03
C ARG A 54 45.37 5.48 -8.17
N ARG A 55 44.06 5.27 -8.39
CA ARG A 55 43.09 6.36 -8.58
C ARG A 55 41.97 6.25 -7.57
N PRO A 56 41.81 7.20 -6.66
CA PRO A 56 40.69 7.20 -5.71
C PRO A 56 39.38 7.45 -6.46
N THR A 57 38.33 6.77 -6.00
CA THR A 57 36.95 6.95 -6.49
C THR A 57 36.07 6.97 -5.24
N TRP A 58 35.22 7.98 -5.13
CA TRP A 58 34.31 8.17 -4.01
C TRP A 58 32.95 7.60 -4.36
N VAL A 59 32.36 6.83 -3.45
CA VAL A 59 31.01 6.24 -3.58
C VAL A 59 30.36 6.18 -2.21
N ARG A 60 29.08 6.46 -2.13
CA ARG A 60 28.31 6.33 -0.89
C ARG A 60 28.00 4.85 -0.61
N ASP A 61 28.03 4.50 0.67
CA ASP A 61 27.71 3.14 1.14
C ASP A 61 26.64 3.18 2.24
N LEU A 62 26.41 2.05 2.89
CA LEU A 62 25.47 1.93 4.01
C LEU A 62 25.83 2.89 5.13
N PRO A 63 24.88 3.68 5.65
CA PRO A 63 25.11 4.53 6.81
C PRO A 63 25.57 3.72 8.03
N ALA A 64 26.49 4.25 8.81
CA ALA A 64 27.00 3.63 10.03
C ALA A 64 26.89 4.61 11.21
N GLY A 65 26.45 4.11 12.37
CA GLY A 65 26.31 4.95 13.57
C GLY A 65 25.44 6.19 13.38
N GLY A 66 24.43 6.13 12.53
CA GLY A 66 23.53 7.25 12.21
C GLY A 66 24.12 8.32 11.30
N ARG A 67 25.27 8.06 10.68
CA ARG A 67 25.99 8.99 9.78
C ARG A 67 26.16 8.42 8.39
N PRO A 68 26.17 9.25 7.32
CA PRO A 68 26.55 8.83 5.99
C PRO A 68 27.96 8.25 5.96
N VAL A 69 28.19 7.31 5.06
CA VAL A 69 29.49 6.70 4.81
C VAL A 69 29.92 6.95 3.37
N THR A 70 31.12 7.45 3.19
CA THR A 70 31.80 7.55 1.91
C THR A 70 32.92 6.52 1.84
N LEU A 71 32.83 5.58 0.88
CA LEU A 71 33.97 4.74 0.53
C LEU A 71 34.88 5.49 -0.43
N VAL A 72 36.16 5.50 -0.12
CA VAL A 72 37.23 5.95 -1.02
C VAL A 72 37.88 4.69 -1.58
N TRP A 73 37.38 4.23 -2.70
CA TRP A 73 37.99 3.09 -3.38
C TRP A 73 39.25 3.50 -4.10
N VAL A 74 40.39 3.05 -3.61
CA VAL A 74 41.72 3.28 -4.18
C VAL A 74 41.94 2.27 -5.30
N LYS A 75 41.40 2.57 -6.49
CA LYS A 75 41.46 1.72 -7.69
C LYS A 75 42.87 1.57 -8.20
N ARG A 76 43.26 0.33 -8.50
CA ARG A 76 44.47 0.06 -9.19
C ARG A 76 44.33 0.31 -10.69
N VAL A 77 45.34 0.96 -11.29
CA VAL A 77 45.50 1.06 -12.72
C VAL A 77 46.62 0.11 -13.11
N TRP A 78 46.31 -0.83 -13.96
CA TRP A 78 47.22 -1.85 -14.42
C TRP A 78 47.82 -1.50 -15.75
N ARG A 79 49.05 -1.94 -16.00
CA ARG A 79 49.74 -1.87 -17.29
C ARG A 79 50.12 -3.28 -17.73
N CYS A 80 49.89 -3.58 -19.01
CA CYS A 80 50.39 -4.83 -19.58
C CYS A 80 51.92 -4.87 -19.53
N ALA A 81 52.47 -6.00 -19.11
CA ALA A 81 53.94 -6.22 -19.10
C ALA A 81 54.49 -6.52 -20.49
N GLU A 82 53.66 -6.90 -21.47
CA GLU A 82 54.03 -7.17 -22.84
C GLU A 82 54.06 -5.87 -23.66
N ALA A 83 55.24 -5.50 -24.16
CA ALA A 83 55.46 -4.23 -24.86
C ALA A 83 54.70 -4.09 -26.18
N LEU A 84 54.45 -5.22 -26.87
CA LEU A 84 53.76 -5.28 -28.16
C LEU A 84 52.25 -5.46 -28.02
N CYS A 85 51.73 -5.53 -26.80
CA CYS A 85 50.31 -5.68 -26.58
C CYS A 85 49.55 -4.37 -26.84
N ALA A 86 48.45 -4.45 -27.60
CA ALA A 86 47.59 -3.31 -27.90
C ALA A 86 46.90 -2.71 -26.64
N ALA A 87 46.71 -3.54 -25.57
CA ALA A 87 46.19 -3.07 -24.31
C ALA A 87 47.30 -2.44 -23.45
N SER A 88 47.38 -1.12 -23.45
CA SER A 88 48.45 -0.42 -22.71
C SER A 88 48.15 -0.35 -21.20
N THR A 89 47.01 0.21 -20.79
CA THR A 89 46.59 0.35 -19.40
C THR A 89 45.11 0.14 -19.25
N TRP A 90 44.66 -0.34 -18.07
CA TRP A 90 43.24 -0.40 -17.69
C TRP A 90 43.06 -0.23 -16.18
N THR A 91 41.92 0.27 -15.78
CA THR A 91 41.54 0.39 -14.39
C THR A 91 40.74 -0.84 -13.95
N GLU A 92 40.96 -1.30 -12.72
CA GLU A 92 40.17 -2.39 -12.15
C GLU A 92 38.68 -2.06 -12.08
N THR A 93 37.87 -3.11 -12.13
CA THR A 93 36.39 -3.02 -12.06
C THR A 93 35.87 -3.91 -10.95
N SER A 94 34.73 -3.60 -10.38
CA SER A 94 34.07 -4.41 -9.38
C SER A 94 32.59 -4.54 -9.69
N GLN A 95 31.98 -5.67 -9.34
CA GLN A 95 30.53 -5.86 -9.41
C GLN A 95 29.83 -5.18 -8.22
N VAL A 96 30.52 -4.98 -7.11
CA VAL A 96 29.99 -4.34 -5.89
C VAL A 96 29.90 -2.83 -6.03
N ILE A 97 30.76 -2.24 -6.87
CA ILE A 97 30.79 -0.81 -7.18
C ILE A 97 30.87 -0.65 -8.70
N ARG A 98 29.74 -0.40 -9.33
CA ARG A 98 29.67 -0.19 -10.78
C ARG A 98 30.44 1.05 -11.22
N ALA A 99 30.83 1.06 -12.48
CA ALA A 99 31.45 2.25 -13.08
C ALA A 99 30.53 3.48 -12.96
N ARG A 100 31.07 4.59 -12.48
CA ARG A 100 30.36 5.86 -12.29
C ARG A 100 29.18 5.80 -11.31
N ALA A 101 29.05 4.74 -10.49
CA ALA A 101 28.02 4.65 -9.50
C ALA A 101 28.24 5.66 -8.36
N SER A 102 27.17 6.28 -7.90
CA SER A 102 27.15 7.15 -6.72
C SER A 102 26.89 6.39 -5.40
N LEU A 103 26.37 5.16 -5.50
CA LEU A 103 26.09 4.23 -4.40
C LEU A 103 26.68 2.85 -4.71
N THR A 104 27.15 2.13 -3.69
CA THR A 104 27.46 0.71 -3.80
C THR A 104 26.19 -0.10 -4.09
N GLU A 105 26.32 -1.32 -4.63
CA GLU A 105 25.18 -2.17 -4.93
C GLU A 105 24.36 -2.51 -3.66
N ARG A 106 25.03 -2.81 -2.56
CA ARG A 106 24.35 -3.07 -1.27
C ARG A 106 23.62 -1.83 -0.73
N ALA A 107 24.18 -0.65 -0.92
CA ALA A 107 23.54 0.60 -0.53
C ALA A 107 22.29 0.89 -1.38
N ARG A 108 22.31 0.54 -2.67
CA ARG A 108 21.15 0.65 -3.56
C ARG A 108 20.04 -0.31 -3.15
N ALA A 109 20.39 -1.57 -2.90
CA ALA A 109 19.43 -2.58 -2.44
C ALA A 109 18.79 -2.19 -1.09
N GLU A 110 19.62 -1.74 -0.14
CA GLU A 110 19.13 -1.29 1.17
C GLU A 110 18.27 -0.02 1.08
N ALA A 111 18.62 0.92 0.21
CA ALA A 111 17.78 2.10 -0.04
C ALA A 111 16.38 1.70 -0.57
N CYS A 112 16.33 0.73 -1.50
CA CYS A 112 15.08 0.18 -1.99
C CYS A 112 14.29 -0.50 -0.84
N ARG A 113 14.95 -1.30 -0.02
CA ARG A 113 14.33 -1.99 1.12
C ARG A 113 13.74 -0.98 2.12
N ARG A 114 14.49 0.05 2.52
CA ARG A 114 14.00 1.07 3.47
C ARG A 114 12.80 1.84 2.94
N VAL A 115 12.80 2.18 1.66
CA VAL A 115 11.68 2.88 1.04
C VAL A 115 10.48 1.94 0.83
N GLY A 116 10.71 0.72 0.37
CA GLY A 116 9.67 -0.28 0.09
C GLY A 116 9.16 -0.95 1.36
N GLN A 117 9.98 -1.73 2.02
CA GLN A 117 9.59 -2.51 3.19
C GLN A 117 9.23 -1.63 4.39
N ASP A 118 10.14 -0.72 4.79
CA ASP A 118 9.96 0.09 6.00
C ASP A 118 9.05 1.31 5.76
N GLY A 119 8.76 1.66 4.52
CA GLY A 119 7.89 2.77 4.14
C GLY A 119 8.52 4.15 4.42
N HIS A 120 9.85 4.25 4.48
CA HIS A 120 10.54 5.50 4.67
C HIS A 120 10.35 6.45 3.48
N SER A 121 10.43 7.76 3.72
CA SER A 121 10.44 8.72 2.62
C SER A 121 11.77 8.67 1.87
N VAL A 122 11.74 8.81 0.54
CA VAL A 122 12.95 8.90 -0.27
C VAL A 122 13.87 10.01 0.22
N ALA A 123 13.30 11.14 0.66
CA ALA A 123 14.06 12.26 1.19
C ALA A 123 14.76 11.96 2.54
N SER A 124 14.13 11.12 3.39
CA SER A 124 14.77 10.67 4.63
C SER A 124 15.96 9.76 4.33
N VAL A 125 15.75 8.76 3.48
CA VAL A 125 16.81 7.83 3.07
C VAL A 125 17.94 8.58 2.37
N ALA A 126 17.63 9.55 1.50
CA ALA A 126 18.64 10.35 0.83
C ALA A 126 19.54 11.13 1.83
N ARG A 127 18.96 11.69 2.88
CA ARG A 127 19.74 12.36 3.94
C ARG A 127 20.61 11.39 4.72
N GLU A 128 20.07 10.22 5.09
CA GLU A 128 20.83 9.21 5.83
C GLU A 128 22.03 8.68 5.03
N PHE A 129 21.86 8.53 3.70
CA PHE A 129 22.93 8.07 2.82
C PHE A 129 23.84 9.19 2.31
N GLY A 130 23.57 10.44 2.68
CA GLY A 130 24.34 11.60 2.22
C GLY A 130 24.29 11.79 0.70
N THR A 131 23.14 11.54 0.06
CA THR A 131 22.98 11.56 -1.40
C THR A 131 21.72 12.32 -1.83
N SER A 132 21.48 12.42 -3.13
CA SER A 132 20.31 13.11 -3.67
C SER A 132 19.03 12.24 -3.63
N TRP A 133 17.89 12.91 -3.63
CA TRP A 133 16.58 12.26 -3.80
C TRP A 133 16.53 11.43 -5.10
N ALA A 134 17.08 11.98 -6.19
CA ALA A 134 17.07 11.31 -7.49
C ALA A 134 17.90 10.01 -7.48
N THR A 135 19.05 10.00 -6.77
CA THR A 135 19.90 8.81 -6.62
C THR A 135 19.15 7.69 -5.88
N ILE A 136 18.48 8.01 -4.78
CA ILE A 136 17.67 7.01 -4.03
C ILE A 136 16.48 6.54 -4.87
N MET A 137 15.77 7.46 -5.55
CA MET A 137 14.64 7.07 -6.39
C MET A 137 15.05 6.19 -7.57
N SER A 138 16.25 6.43 -8.16
CA SER A 138 16.83 5.54 -9.18
C SER A 138 17.12 4.14 -8.62
N ALA A 139 17.63 4.05 -7.38
CA ALA A 139 17.85 2.77 -6.73
C ALA A 139 16.53 2.04 -6.44
N VAL A 140 15.51 2.77 -5.97
CA VAL A 140 14.15 2.21 -5.75
C VAL A 140 13.55 1.72 -7.07
N ALA A 141 13.72 2.44 -8.17
CA ALA A 141 13.22 2.02 -9.47
C ALA A 141 13.94 0.74 -9.95
N GLU A 142 15.25 0.70 -9.86
CA GLU A 142 16.04 -0.42 -10.36
C GLU A 142 15.84 -1.72 -9.56
N TYR A 143 15.83 -1.63 -8.23
CA TYR A 143 15.69 -2.80 -7.36
C TYR A 143 14.23 -3.12 -7.03
N GLY A 144 13.33 -2.14 -7.11
CA GLY A 144 11.92 -2.31 -6.80
C GLY A 144 11.09 -2.78 -8.00
N ALA A 145 11.41 -2.36 -9.23
CA ALA A 145 10.65 -2.76 -10.40
C ALA A 145 10.62 -4.30 -10.60
N PRO A 146 11.74 -5.03 -10.51
CA PRO A 146 11.70 -6.49 -10.60
C PRO A 146 10.83 -7.17 -9.53
N LEU A 147 10.80 -6.61 -8.30
CA LEU A 147 9.95 -7.12 -7.24
C LEU A 147 8.47 -6.86 -7.50
N VAL A 148 8.15 -5.73 -8.10
CA VAL A 148 6.78 -5.30 -8.41
C VAL A 148 6.24 -6.02 -9.63
N ASP A 149 7.07 -6.25 -10.62
CA ASP A 149 6.70 -6.87 -11.89
C ASP A 149 6.86 -8.41 -11.87
N ASP A 150 7.19 -8.99 -10.71
CA ASP A 150 7.28 -10.45 -10.53
C ASP A 150 5.88 -11.08 -10.68
N PRO A 151 5.66 -11.97 -11.66
CA PRO A 151 4.38 -12.68 -11.85
C PRO A 151 3.94 -13.48 -10.63
N ALA A 152 4.88 -14.01 -9.84
CA ALA A 152 4.59 -14.77 -8.63
C ALA A 152 3.77 -13.99 -7.60
N ARG A 153 3.79 -12.65 -7.66
CA ARG A 153 2.97 -11.80 -6.78
C ARG A 153 1.46 -11.96 -6.98
N THR A 154 1.05 -12.37 -8.14
CA THR A 154 -0.37 -12.56 -8.47
C THR A 154 -0.79 -14.02 -8.44
N GLU A 155 0.11 -14.97 -8.22
CA GLU A 155 -0.22 -16.38 -8.12
C GLU A 155 -1.09 -16.71 -6.91
N GLY A 156 -2.00 -17.68 -7.08
CA GLY A 156 -2.86 -18.19 -6.01
C GLY A 156 -3.92 -17.21 -5.51
N VAL A 157 -4.24 -16.16 -6.27
CA VAL A 157 -5.31 -15.22 -5.93
C VAL A 157 -6.65 -15.83 -6.30
N GLU A 158 -7.55 -15.97 -5.33
CA GLU A 158 -8.90 -16.51 -5.51
C GLU A 158 -10.00 -15.45 -5.25
N ALA A 159 -9.68 -14.42 -4.46
CA ALA A 159 -10.63 -13.38 -4.07
C ALA A 159 -10.06 -11.98 -4.32
N LEU A 160 -10.71 -11.22 -5.19
CA LEU A 160 -10.36 -9.83 -5.50
C LEU A 160 -11.17 -8.84 -4.66
N GLY A 161 -10.49 -7.77 -4.22
CA GLY A 161 -11.11 -6.56 -3.70
C GLY A 161 -10.78 -5.38 -4.60
N VAL A 162 -11.75 -4.51 -4.83
CA VAL A 162 -11.58 -3.33 -5.67
C VAL A 162 -12.14 -2.11 -4.96
N ASP A 163 -11.34 -1.05 -4.88
CA ASP A 163 -11.77 0.24 -4.34
C ASP A 163 -10.95 1.38 -4.96
N GLU A 164 -11.41 2.62 -4.77
CA GLU A 164 -10.69 3.78 -5.23
C GLU A 164 -10.07 4.60 -4.09
N THR A 165 -8.92 5.18 -4.38
CA THR A 165 -8.27 6.16 -3.52
C THR A 165 -8.00 7.46 -4.29
N ALA A 166 -8.10 8.62 -3.62
CA ALA A 166 -7.71 9.88 -4.23
C ALA A 166 -6.19 9.90 -4.46
N PHE A 167 -5.75 9.92 -5.72
CA PHE A 167 -4.35 10.14 -6.09
C PHE A 167 -3.95 11.61 -5.92
N LEU A 168 -4.71 12.53 -6.51
CA LEU A 168 -4.53 13.97 -6.30
C LEU A 168 -5.84 14.58 -5.78
N ALA A 169 -5.73 15.41 -4.75
CA ALA A 169 -6.87 16.18 -4.25
C ALA A 169 -7.28 17.25 -5.27
N ALA A 170 -8.57 17.59 -5.27
CA ALA A 170 -9.06 18.71 -6.06
C ALA A 170 -8.32 20.01 -5.71
N ASN A 171 -8.11 20.84 -6.73
CA ASN A 171 -7.58 22.19 -6.60
C ASN A 171 -8.30 23.10 -7.64
N PRO A 172 -7.99 24.41 -7.74
CA PRO A 172 -8.64 25.27 -8.70
C PRO A 172 -8.52 24.85 -10.19
N PHE A 173 -7.54 24.00 -10.51
CA PHE A 173 -7.24 23.62 -11.90
C PHE A 173 -7.74 22.22 -12.29
N HIS A 174 -8.07 21.35 -11.31
CA HIS A 174 -8.58 20.00 -11.59
C HIS A 174 -9.43 19.46 -10.43
N HIS A 175 -10.38 18.61 -10.77
CA HIS A 175 -11.10 17.78 -9.80
C HIS A 175 -10.19 16.75 -9.13
N THR A 176 -10.70 16.08 -8.09
CA THR A 176 -9.99 14.94 -7.50
C THR A 176 -9.68 13.89 -8.56
N ILE A 177 -8.41 13.55 -8.70
CA ILE A 177 -7.95 12.44 -9.54
C ILE A 177 -7.85 11.21 -8.67
N PHE A 178 -8.47 10.13 -9.11
CA PHE A 178 -8.53 8.86 -8.38
C PHE A 178 -7.56 7.84 -8.97
N ALA A 179 -7.26 6.84 -8.18
CA ALA A 179 -6.60 5.61 -8.57
C ALA A 179 -7.45 4.42 -8.10
N THR A 180 -7.58 3.39 -8.92
CA THR A 180 -8.22 2.12 -8.58
C THR A 180 -7.16 1.20 -7.97
N GLY A 181 -7.37 0.77 -6.74
CA GLY A 181 -6.59 -0.27 -6.07
C GLY A 181 -7.21 -1.64 -6.29
N ILE A 182 -6.38 -2.63 -6.60
CA ILE A 182 -6.76 -4.02 -6.81
C ILE A 182 -6.02 -4.86 -5.75
N VAL A 183 -6.76 -5.59 -4.94
CA VAL A 183 -6.28 -6.23 -3.71
C VAL A 183 -6.61 -7.73 -3.75
N ASP A 184 -5.68 -8.54 -3.36
CA ASP A 184 -5.91 -9.92 -2.94
C ASP A 184 -6.53 -9.88 -1.53
N VAL A 185 -7.83 -10.18 -1.44
CA VAL A 185 -8.58 -10.11 -0.18
C VAL A 185 -8.12 -11.17 0.81
N ALA A 186 -7.83 -12.37 0.33
CA ALA A 186 -7.39 -13.49 1.15
C ALA A 186 -5.95 -13.30 1.62
N GLY A 187 -5.03 -12.95 0.71
CA GLY A 187 -3.62 -12.69 0.98
C GLY A 187 -3.35 -11.32 1.60
N ARG A 188 -4.34 -10.43 1.67
CA ARG A 188 -4.24 -9.07 2.24
C ARG A 188 -3.10 -8.25 1.65
N ARG A 189 -2.92 -8.32 0.35
CA ARG A 189 -1.84 -7.65 -0.38
C ARG A 189 -2.36 -6.86 -1.57
N LEU A 190 -1.70 -5.75 -1.86
CA LEU A 190 -2.00 -4.92 -3.01
C LEU A 190 -1.43 -5.58 -4.27
N LEU A 191 -2.30 -5.95 -5.20
CA LEU A 191 -1.88 -6.52 -6.49
C LEU A 191 -1.43 -5.43 -7.45
N ASP A 192 -2.23 -4.38 -7.58
CA ASP A 192 -1.86 -3.23 -8.41
C ASP A 192 -2.65 -1.97 -8.06
N VAL A 193 -2.19 -0.85 -8.63
CA VAL A 193 -2.86 0.45 -8.59
C VAL A 193 -2.91 1.00 -10.01
N MET A 194 -4.10 1.32 -10.49
CA MET A 194 -4.35 1.81 -11.84
C MET A 194 -4.82 3.28 -11.82
N PRO A 195 -4.44 4.10 -12.81
CA PRO A 195 -4.91 5.49 -12.88
C PRO A 195 -6.39 5.55 -13.24
N GLY A 196 -7.16 6.37 -12.53
CA GLY A 196 -8.59 6.56 -12.75
C GLY A 196 -9.48 5.71 -11.84
N ARG A 197 -10.80 5.87 -12.01
CA ARG A 197 -11.84 5.13 -11.27
C ARG A 197 -12.98 4.75 -12.21
N SER A 198 -12.74 3.91 -13.18
CA SER A 198 -13.77 3.47 -14.12
C SER A 198 -13.78 1.97 -14.27
N GLY A 199 -14.94 1.41 -14.66
CA GLY A 199 -15.04 0.00 -15.02
C GLY A 199 -14.09 -0.38 -16.14
N THR A 200 -13.85 0.53 -17.10
CA THR A 200 -12.92 0.31 -18.21
C THR A 200 -11.49 0.05 -17.73
N VAL A 201 -11.00 0.84 -16.77
CA VAL A 201 -9.66 0.65 -16.18
C VAL A 201 -9.54 -0.71 -15.53
N LEU A 202 -10.54 -1.12 -14.75
CA LEU A 202 -10.56 -2.44 -14.11
C LEU A 202 -10.63 -3.57 -15.15
N ALA A 203 -11.51 -3.46 -16.16
CA ALA A 203 -11.63 -4.45 -17.21
C ALA A 203 -10.35 -4.62 -18.01
N GLN A 204 -9.65 -3.52 -18.34
CA GLN A 204 -8.36 -3.56 -19.02
C GLN A 204 -7.30 -4.29 -18.19
N TRP A 205 -7.22 -3.99 -16.88
CA TRP A 205 -6.27 -4.66 -16.00
C TRP A 205 -6.54 -6.17 -15.89
N ILE A 206 -7.81 -6.56 -15.69
CA ILE A 206 -8.20 -7.98 -15.62
C ILE A 206 -7.92 -8.69 -16.96
N SER A 207 -8.20 -8.05 -18.08
CA SER A 207 -8.00 -8.64 -19.42
C SER A 207 -6.52 -8.85 -19.76
N ALA A 208 -5.61 -8.10 -19.12
CA ALA A 208 -4.17 -8.27 -19.27
C ALA A 208 -3.62 -9.45 -18.44
N GLN A 209 -4.41 -10.01 -17.52
CA GLN A 209 -4.01 -11.19 -16.76
C GLN A 209 -4.15 -12.48 -17.57
N ASP A 210 -3.36 -13.49 -17.22
CA ASP A 210 -3.44 -14.81 -17.84
C ASP A 210 -4.86 -15.39 -17.75
N PRO A 211 -5.37 -16.09 -18.79
CA PRO A 211 -6.68 -16.72 -18.76
C PRO A 211 -6.88 -17.71 -17.61
N ALA A 212 -5.85 -18.49 -17.27
CA ALA A 212 -5.90 -19.42 -16.14
C ALA A 212 -6.00 -18.68 -14.81
N TRP A 213 -5.29 -17.57 -14.66
CA TRP A 213 -5.41 -16.69 -13.50
C TRP A 213 -6.83 -16.14 -13.35
N ARG A 214 -7.42 -15.65 -14.44
CA ARG A 214 -8.81 -15.14 -14.43
C ARG A 214 -9.82 -16.20 -14.03
N ALA A 215 -9.64 -17.43 -14.52
CA ALA A 215 -10.49 -18.58 -14.17
C ALA A 215 -10.32 -19.02 -12.70
N GLY A 216 -9.18 -18.70 -12.07
CA GLY A 216 -8.92 -18.96 -10.65
C GLY A 216 -9.64 -18.01 -9.69
N ILE A 217 -10.13 -16.86 -10.19
CA ILE A 217 -10.83 -15.90 -9.33
C ILE A 217 -12.27 -16.37 -9.10
N THR A 218 -12.58 -16.78 -7.89
CA THR A 218 -13.88 -17.28 -7.48
C THR A 218 -14.80 -16.22 -6.87
N VAL A 219 -14.21 -15.18 -6.27
CA VAL A 219 -14.95 -14.11 -5.58
C VAL A 219 -14.39 -12.74 -5.92
N ALA A 220 -15.26 -11.74 -6.05
CA ALA A 220 -14.88 -10.34 -6.20
C ALA A 220 -15.70 -9.44 -5.26
N ALA A 221 -15.03 -8.86 -4.27
CA ALA A 221 -15.62 -7.90 -3.33
C ALA A 221 -15.52 -6.48 -3.90
N LEU A 222 -16.60 -5.72 -3.80
CA LEU A 222 -16.68 -4.37 -4.34
C LEU A 222 -17.59 -3.46 -3.52
N ASP A 223 -17.35 -2.16 -3.66
CA ASP A 223 -18.27 -1.13 -3.21
C ASP A 223 -19.47 -1.01 -4.16
N PRO A 224 -20.58 -0.40 -3.74
CA PRO A 224 -21.78 -0.24 -4.57
C PRO A 224 -21.54 0.74 -5.73
N PHE A 225 -20.57 0.44 -6.59
CA PHE A 225 -20.22 1.20 -7.78
C PHE A 225 -20.47 0.38 -9.06
N ARG A 226 -21.46 0.82 -9.85
CA ARG A 226 -21.93 0.11 -11.06
C ARG A 226 -20.83 -0.11 -12.10
N GLY A 227 -19.88 0.79 -12.21
CA GLY A 227 -18.77 0.66 -13.15
C GLY A 227 -17.92 -0.58 -12.87
N TYR A 228 -17.55 -0.81 -11.61
CA TYR A 228 -16.80 -2.01 -11.22
C TYR A 228 -17.64 -3.29 -11.35
N ALA A 229 -18.89 -3.24 -10.92
CA ALA A 229 -19.78 -4.39 -11.05
C ALA A 229 -19.94 -4.86 -12.52
N SER A 230 -20.10 -3.92 -13.46
CA SER A 230 -20.18 -4.23 -14.88
C SER A 230 -18.87 -4.80 -15.42
N ALA A 231 -17.73 -4.22 -15.05
CA ALA A 231 -16.42 -4.72 -15.44
C ALA A 231 -16.17 -6.16 -14.94
N LEU A 232 -16.45 -6.42 -13.65
CA LEU A 232 -16.31 -7.75 -13.05
C LEU A 232 -17.24 -8.77 -13.72
N ARG A 233 -18.50 -8.40 -13.98
CA ARG A 233 -19.46 -9.29 -14.67
C ARG A 233 -18.97 -9.71 -16.04
N THR A 234 -18.35 -8.81 -16.78
CA THR A 234 -17.87 -9.08 -18.14
C THR A 234 -16.53 -9.80 -18.15
N SER A 235 -15.60 -9.40 -17.26
CA SER A 235 -14.22 -9.90 -17.29
C SER A 235 -13.99 -11.14 -16.43
N LEU A 236 -14.84 -11.38 -15.42
CA LEU A 236 -14.82 -12.53 -14.50
C LEU A 236 -16.25 -13.06 -14.35
N PRO A 237 -16.85 -13.65 -15.40
CA PRO A 237 -18.27 -14.06 -15.40
C PRO A 237 -18.60 -15.10 -14.34
N ASP A 238 -17.65 -15.98 -14.01
CA ASP A 238 -17.83 -17.09 -13.07
C ASP A 238 -17.56 -16.67 -11.60
N ALA A 239 -16.98 -15.51 -11.38
CA ALA A 239 -16.72 -15.02 -10.03
C ALA A 239 -17.99 -14.49 -9.33
N VAL A 240 -18.21 -14.94 -8.10
CA VAL A 240 -19.28 -14.44 -7.24
C VAL A 240 -18.95 -13.01 -6.80
N ARG A 241 -19.79 -12.06 -7.16
CA ARG A 241 -19.65 -10.67 -6.73
C ARG A 241 -20.27 -10.48 -5.35
N VAL A 242 -19.54 -9.87 -4.44
CA VAL A 242 -19.96 -9.62 -3.05
C VAL A 242 -19.94 -8.13 -2.78
N LEU A 243 -21.08 -7.59 -2.36
CA LEU A 243 -21.19 -6.20 -1.96
C LEU A 243 -20.60 -6.01 -0.55
N ASP A 244 -19.76 -5.00 -0.39
CA ASP A 244 -19.12 -4.72 0.90
C ASP A 244 -20.12 -4.31 1.98
N ALA A 245 -20.14 -5.09 3.06
CA ALA A 245 -21.06 -4.90 4.19
C ALA A 245 -20.92 -3.53 4.86
N PHE A 246 -19.67 -3.03 5.00
CA PHE A 246 -19.42 -1.71 5.60
C PHE A 246 -20.04 -0.59 4.76
N HIS A 247 -19.90 -0.65 3.44
CA HIS A 247 -20.48 0.34 2.54
C HIS A 247 -22.02 0.31 2.54
N VAL A 248 -22.62 -0.88 2.61
CA VAL A 248 -24.07 -1.02 2.76
C VAL A 248 -24.56 -0.37 4.06
N VAL A 249 -23.92 -0.69 5.18
CA VAL A 249 -24.26 -0.09 6.48
C VAL A 249 -24.09 1.42 6.46
N ARG A 250 -23.05 1.90 5.80
CA ARG A 250 -22.80 3.34 5.61
C ARG A 250 -23.91 4.03 4.83
N LEU A 251 -24.49 3.38 3.81
CA LEU A 251 -25.66 3.90 3.08
C LEU A 251 -26.86 4.07 4.02
N GLY A 252 -27.12 3.09 4.90
CA GLY A 252 -28.17 3.18 5.91
C GLY A 252 -28.00 4.41 6.81
N PHE A 253 -26.83 4.60 7.41
CA PHE A 253 -26.57 5.77 8.25
C PHE A 253 -26.50 7.09 7.49
N ALA A 254 -26.15 7.08 6.20
CA ALA A 254 -26.25 8.27 5.36
C ALA A 254 -27.71 8.69 5.15
N ALA A 255 -28.62 7.72 4.92
CA ALA A 255 -30.06 8.01 4.84
C ALA A 255 -30.59 8.65 6.12
N VAL A 256 -30.15 8.18 7.31
CA VAL A 256 -30.52 8.82 8.60
C VAL A 256 -30.10 10.30 8.65
N ASP A 257 -28.86 10.61 8.19
CA ASP A 257 -28.37 12.00 8.18
C ASP A 257 -29.10 12.86 7.15
N ASP A 258 -29.50 12.29 6.02
CA ASP A 258 -30.26 12.99 4.97
C ASP A 258 -31.68 13.32 5.48
N VAL A 259 -32.39 12.35 6.10
CA VAL A 259 -33.70 12.59 6.74
C VAL A 259 -33.59 13.65 7.83
N ARG A 260 -32.59 13.52 8.73
CA ARG A 260 -32.36 14.53 9.77
C ARG A 260 -32.18 15.93 9.18
N ARG A 261 -31.40 16.08 8.11
CA ARG A 261 -31.16 17.37 7.47
C ARG A 261 -32.41 17.92 6.81
N ARG A 262 -33.23 17.06 6.20
CA ARG A 262 -34.50 17.47 5.59
C ARG A 262 -35.48 17.92 6.65
N VAL A 263 -35.73 17.11 7.68
CA VAL A 263 -36.62 17.44 8.79
C VAL A 263 -36.22 18.77 9.47
N GLN A 264 -34.92 18.97 9.72
CA GLN A 264 -34.45 20.26 10.26
C GLN A 264 -34.63 21.41 9.28
N GLN A 265 -34.42 21.21 7.99
CA GLN A 265 -34.64 22.25 7.00
C GLN A 265 -36.13 22.64 6.92
N GLU A 266 -37.03 21.68 7.00
CA GLU A 266 -38.48 21.87 6.97
C GLU A 266 -39.00 22.56 8.25
N SER A 267 -38.50 22.15 9.42
CA SER A 267 -38.96 22.65 10.72
C SER A 267 -38.29 23.97 11.14
N THR A 268 -37.02 24.19 10.83
CA THR A 268 -36.24 25.31 11.35
C THR A 268 -35.66 26.23 10.27
N GLY A 269 -35.84 25.91 8.99
CA GLY A 269 -35.31 26.67 7.87
C GLY A 269 -33.79 26.48 7.62
N HIS A 270 -33.14 25.59 8.33
CA HIS A 270 -31.72 25.28 8.16
C HIS A 270 -31.37 23.80 8.46
N ARG A 271 -30.20 23.32 8.01
CA ARG A 271 -29.77 21.92 8.14
C ARG A 271 -29.15 21.55 9.49
N GLY A 272 -29.33 22.41 10.50
CA GLY A 272 -28.88 22.19 11.85
C GLY A 272 -27.79 23.16 12.31
N ARG A 273 -27.97 23.72 13.51
CA ARG A 273 -27.04 24.56 14.26
C ARG A 273 -26.66 23.90 15.58
N ARG A 274 -25.66 24.45 16.26
CA ARG A 274 -25.07 23.86 17.48
C ARG A 274 -26.11 23.57 18.57
N ASP A 275 -27.10 24.44 18.70
CA ASP A 275 -28.07 24.39 19.80
C ASP A 275 -29.35 23.62 19.43
N ASP A 276 -29.45 23.12 18.19
CA ASP A 276 -30.60 22.31 17.77
C ASP A 276 -30.52 20.89 18.35
N PRO A 277 -31.61 20.37 18.93
CA PRO A 277 -31.66 19.04 19.52
C PRO A 277 -31.24 17.94 18.55
N LEU A 278 -31.75 17.93 17.33
CA LEU A 278 -31.42 16.95 16.30
C LEU A 278 -29.95 17.05 15.82
N TYR A 279 -29.41 18.27 15.74
CA TYR A 279 -28.01 18.47 15.37
C TYR A 279 -27.08 18.00 16.49
N ALA A 280 -27.46 18.18 17.76
CA ALA A 280 -26.69 17.71 18.90
C ALA A 280 -26.51 16.19 18.91
N ILE A 281 -27.51 15.41 18.44
CA ILE A 281 -27.45 13.93 18.39
C ILE A 281 -26.91 13.36 17.09
N ARG A 282 -26.54 14.18 16.07
CA ARG A 282 -26.09 13.72 14.75
C ARG A 282 -24.96 12.69 14.76
N ARG A 283 -24.09 12.72 15.78
CA ARG A 283 -23.00 11.73 15.93
C ARG A 283 -23.48 10.44 16.58
N VAL A 284 -24.48 10.52 17.44
CA VAL A 284 -25.10 9.36 18.09
C VAL A 284 -25.90 8.56 17.07
N LEU A 285 -26.66 9.24 16.20
CA LEU A 285 -27.41 8.64 15.11
C LEU A 285 -26.56 7.79 14.13
N ARG A 286 -25.25 7.99 14.09
CA ARG A 286 -24.32 7.21 13.24
C ARG A 286 -23.69 6.00 13.93
N ARG A 287 -24.12 5.68 15.14
CA ARG A 287 -23.57 4.57 15.94
C ARG A 287 -24.51 3.38 15.95
N GLY A 288 -23.92 2.17 16.03
CA GLY A 288 -24.69 0.96 16.32
C GLY A 288 -25.33 1.04 17.70
N ALA A 289 -26.55 0.57 17.82
CA ALA A 289 -27.34 0.63 19.06
C ALA A 289 -26.59 0.00 20.24
N GLU A 290 -25.93 -1.13 20.02
CA GLU A 290 -25.15 -1.87 21.02
C GLU A 290 -23.89 -1.14 21.52
N HIS A 291 -23.48 -0.09 20.82
CA HIS A 291 -22.34 0.75 21.20
C HIS A 291 -22.75 2.05 21.90
N LEU A 292 -24.05 2.20 22.21
CA LEU A 292 -24.54 3.36 22.91
C LEU A 292 -24.49 3.10 24.42
N SER A 293 -23.87 4.00 25.19
CA SER A 293 -23.98 4.04 26.63
C SER A 293 -25.39 4.52 27.05
N GLU A 294 -25.80 4.28 28.28
CA GLU A 294 -27.07 4.77 28.82
C GLU A 294 -27.24 6.28 28.62
N HIS A 295 -26.17 7.05 28.85
CA HIS A 295 -26.18 8.50 28.62
C HIS A 295 -26.37 8.84 27.13
N ALA A 296 -25.79 8.08 26.22
CA ALA A 296 -25.96 8.30 24.77
C ALA A 296 -27.37 7.93 24.32
N TRP A 297 -27.96 6.88 24.90
CA TRP A 297 -29.34 6.50 24.68
C TRP A 297 -30.31 7.59 25.18
N ALA A 298 -30.13 8.08 26.41
CA ALA A 298 -30.98 9.15 26.97
C ALA A 298 -30.89 10.42 26.08
N ARG A 299 -29.70 10.78 25.61
CA ARG A 299 -29.51 11.91 24.68
C ARG A 299 -30.20 11.67 23.34
N LEU A 300 -30.13 10.45 22.79
CA LEU A 300 -30.77 10.11 21.52
C LEU A 300 -32.27 10.31 21.61
N LEU A 301 -32.89 9.70 22.64
CA LEU A 301 -34.33 9.77 22.88
C LEU A 301 -34.79 11.21 23.10
N ALA A 302 -34.13 11.95 24.01
CA ALA A 302 -34.47 13.35 24.26
C ALA A 302 -34.33 14.25 23.00
N GLY A 303 -33.33 13.98 22.14
CA GLY A 303 -33.15 14.74 20.92
C GLY A 303 -34.21 14.44 19.85
N LEU A 304 -34.64 13.17 19.74
CA LEU A 304 -35.74 12.76 18.86
C LEU A 304 -37.08 13.33 19.35
N ASP A 305 -37.38 13.16 20.62
CA ASP A 305 -38.60 13.69 21.27
C ASP A 305 -38.75 15.22 21.06
N ALA A 306 -37.65 15.94 21.16
CA ALA A 306 -37.65 17.40 21.01
C ALA A 306 -37.74 17.90 19.56
N GLY A 307 -37.43 17.08 18.55
CA GLY A 307 -37.28 17.59 17.18
C GLY A 307 -37.80 16.72 16.05
N ASP A 308 -38.10 15.43 16.29
CA ASP A 308 -38.58 14.48 15.27
C ASP A 308 -40.09 14.22 15.45
N VAL A 309 -40.88 15.28 15.25
CA VAL A 309 -42.33 15.27 15.51
C VAL A 309 -43.06 14.17 14.73
N ASP A 310 -42.65 13.90 13.51
CA ASP A 310 -43.23 12.88 12.61
C ASP A 310 -42.51 11.53 12.71
N GLU A 311 -41.62 11.35 13.69
CA GLU A 311 -40.82 10.13 13.93
C GLU A 311 -39.99 9.62 12.75
N GLN A 312 -39.78 10.44 11.73
CA GLN A 312 -39.12 10.04 10.47
C GLN A 312 -37.63 9.69 10.69
N ILE A 313 -36.94 10.41 11.57
CA ILE A 313 -35.52 10.15 11.88
C ILE A 313 -35.41 8.87 12.71
N GLY A 314 -36.29 8.70 13.71
CA GLY A 314 -36.36 7.51 14.54
C GLY A 314 -36.59 6.25 13.70
N LEU A 315 -37.61 6.24 12.84
CA LEU A 315 -37.91 5.14 11.91
C LEU A 315 -36.74 4.83 11.00
N THR A 316 -36.11 5.87 10.43
CA THR A 316 -34.95 5.69 9.56
C THR A 316 -33.74 5.10 10.31
N TRP A 317 -33.53 5.54 11.56
CA TRP A 317 -32.45 4.99 12.40
C TRP A 317 -32.67 3.53 12.74
N ILE A 318 -33.92 3.11 13.07
CA ILE A 318 -34.29 1.72 13.28
C ILE A 318 -34.01 0.91 12.00
N ALA A 319 -34.47 1.38 10.84
CA ALA A 319 -34.22 0.73 9.57
C ALA A 319 -32.72 0.56 9.28
N ALA A 320 -31.88 1.55 9.60
CA ALA A 320 -30.43 1.46 9.46
C ALA A 320 -29.80 0.44 10.42
N GLN A 321 -30.31 0.33 11.67
CA GLN A 321 -29.89 -0.72 12.61
C GLN A 321 -30.29 -2.12 12.12
N ASP A 322 -31.49 -2.28 11.60
CA ASP A 322 -31.99 -3.57 11.12
C ASP A 322 -31.22 -4.00 9.86
N LEU A 323 -30.97 -3.10 8.90
CA LEU A 323 -30.11 -3.38 7.74
C LEU A 323 -28.74 -3.91 8.17
N ARG A 324 -28.14 -3.32 9.20
CA ARG A 324 -26.85 -3.77 9.74
C ARG A 324 -26.95 -5.13 10.40
N ARG A 325 -28.07 -5.39 11.15
CA ARG A 325 -28.32 -6.67 11.83
C ARG A 325 -28.55 -7.84 10.86
N ILE A 326 -28.95 -7.59 9.62
CA ILE A 326 -29.08 -8.64 8.59
C ILE A 326 -27.76 -9.39 8.44
N TYR A 327 -26.61 -8.72 8.47
CA TYR A 327 -25.29 -9.35 8.37
C TYR A 327 -24.93 -10.30 9.54
N ALA A 328 -25.67 -10.27 10.65
CA ALA A 328 -25.56 -11.23 11.74
C ALA A 328 -26.47 -12.46 11.58
N SER A 329 -27.12 -12.63 10.43
CA SER A 329 -27.97 -13.79 10.14
C SER A 329 -27.14 -15.08 10.03
N ALA A 330 -27.73 -16.21 10.44
CA ALA A 330 -27.08 -17.51 10.47
C ALA A 330 -26.79 -18.11 9.06
N GLY A 331 -27.23 -17.45 8.00
CA GLY A 331 -27.02 -17.88 6.61
C GLY A 331 -27.94 -17.16 5.63
N ARG A 332 -27.81 -17.50 4.34
CA ARG A 332 -28.51 -16.82 3.24
C ARG A 332 -30.02 -16.79 3.41
N ALA A 333 -30.67 -17.92 3.73
CA ALA A 333 -32.14 -17.98 3.86
C ALA A 333 -32.66 -17.05 4.96
N ALA A 334 -32.01 -17.04 6.13
CA ALA A 334 -32.39 -16.16 7.23
C ALA A 334 -32.12 -14.67 6.89
N ALA A 335 -31.04 -14.39 6.17
CA ALA A 335 -30.76 -13.05 5.70
C ALA A 335 -31.78 -12.56 4.67
N GLU A 336 -32.21 -13.43 3.76
CA GLU A 336 -33.21 -13.13 2.73
C GLU A 336 -34.58 -12.81 3.35
N THR A 337 -35.01 -13.58 4.35
CA THR A 337 -36.24 -13.30 5.10
C THR A 337 -36.17 -11.92 5.78
N ARG A 338 -35.09 -11.64 6.51
CA ARG A 338 -34.91 -10.33 7.19
C ARG A 338 -34.78 -9.18 6.20
N LEU A 339 -34.17 -9.40 5.06
CA LEU A 339 -34.06 -8.39 4.00
C LEU A 339 -35.43 -8.07 3.42
N TYR A 340 -36.30 -9.08 3.22
CA TYR A 340 -37.67 -8.88 2.78
C TYR A 340 -38.48 -8.08 3.82
N GLU A 341 -38.43 -8.46 5.09
CA GLU A 341 -39.07 -7.71 6.20
C GLU A 341 -38.59 -6.25 6.25
N TRP A 342 -37.29 -6.04 6.02
CA TRP A 342 -36.70 -4.71 5.96
C TRP A 342 -37.23 -3.90 4.76
N PHE A 343 -37.43 -4.51 3.59
CA PHE A 343 -38.04 -3.85 2.43
C PHE A 343 -39.48 -3.43 2.72
N VAL A 344 -40.27 -4.29 3.37
CA VAL A 344 -41.65 -3.98 3.79
C VAL A 344 -41.64 -2.77 4.73
N HIS A 345 -40.79 -2.78 5.78
CA HIS A 345 -40.63 -1.66 6.67
C HIS A 345 -40.27 -0.35 5.95
N CYS A 346 -39.34 -0.40 5.01
CA CYS A 346 -38.97 0.79 4.24
C CYS A 346 -40.11 1.29 3.35
N ALA A 347 -40.91 0.39 2.77
CA ALA A 347 -42.04 0.76 1.93
C ALA A 347 -43.17 1.45 2.73
N ASP A 348 -43.48 0.89 3.90
CA ASP A 348 -44.56 1.33 4.78
C ASP A 348 -44.21 2.60 5.60
N SER A 349 -42.93 2.91 5.74
CA SER A 349 -42.45 4.03 6.56
C SER A 349 -42.92 5.43 6.13
N GLY A 350 -43.36 5.58 4.89
CA GLY A 350 -43.68 6.89 4.32
C GLY A 350 -42.47 7.81 4.05
N VAL A 351 -41.25 7.41 4.43
CA VAL A 351 -40.02 8.21 4.31
C VAL A 351 -39.37 8.04 2.94
N PRO A 352 -39.25 9.12 2.13
CA PRO A 352 -38.73 9.03 0.75
C PRO A 352 -37.30 8.53 0.66
N GLU A 353 -36.45 8.88 1.64
CA GLU A 353 -35.05 8.45 1.70
C GLU A 353 -34.93 6.93 1.95
N LEU A 354 -35.79 6.34 2.77
CA LEU A 354 -35.84 4.91 3.00
C LEU A 354 -36.27 4.15 1.73
N ARG A 355 -37.25 4.65 0.99
CA ARG A 355 -37.64 4.06 -0.29
C ARG A 355 -36.51 4.08 -1.30
N ARG A 356 -35.76 5.19 -1.41
CA ARG A 356 -34.56 5.28 -2.26
C ARG A 356 -33.48 4.30 -1.84
N LEU A 357 -33.24 4.20 -0.52
CA LEU A 357 -32.27 3.25 0.03
C LEU A 357 -32.69 1.81 -0.31
N ALA A 358 -33.94 1.46 -0.08
CA ALA A 358 -34.51 0.14 -0.39
C ALA A 358 -34.33 -0.19 -1.89
N THR A 359 -34.69 0.72 -2.80
CA THR A 359 -34.46 0.53 -4.24
C THR A 359 -32.97 0.32 -4.57
N THR A 360 -32.09 1.04 -3.89
CA THR A 360 -30.64 0.87 -4.07
C THR A 360 -30.21 -0.52 -3.63
N ILE A 361 -30.59 -0.96 -2.41
CA ILE A 361 -30.23 -2.29 -1.90
C ILE A 361 -30.84 -3.40 -2.77
N GLU A 362 -32.11 -3.28 -3.19
CA GLU A 362 -32.75 -4.24 -4.06
C GLU A 362 -31.98 -4.40 -5.38
N SER A 363 -31.48 -3.31 -5.93
CA SER A 363 -30.68 -3.36 -7.16
C SER A 363 -29.30 -4.05 -7.01
N TRP A 364 -28.90 -4.37 -5.78
CA TRP A 364 -27.69 -5.09 -5.38
C TRP A 364 -28.00 -6.37 -4.59
N ARG A 365 -29.23 -6.86 -4.67
CA ARG A 365 -29.72 -7.97 -3.86
C ARG A 365 -28.82 -9.21 -3.95
N ASP A 366 -28.44 -9.60 -5.14
CA ASP A 366 -27.63 -10.79 -5.37
C ASP A 366 -26.23 -10.65 -4.75
N GLU A 367 -25.59 -9.52 -4.97
CA GLU A 367 -24.26 -9.21 -4.42
C GLU A 367 -24.31 -9.00 -2.89
N PHE A 368 -25.42 -8.49 -2.35
CA PHE A 368 -25.67 -8.40 -0.91
C PHE A 368 -25.78 -9.79 -0.27
N LEU A 369 -26.61 -10.64 -0.83
CA LEU A 369 -26.84 -12.00 -0.32
C LEU A 369 -25.66 -12.95 -0.54
N ALA A 370 -24.79 -12.64 -1.50
CA ALA A 370 -23.56 -13.40 -1.75
C ALA A 370 -22.60 -13.41 -0.55
N TYR A 371 -22.65 -12.39 0.32
CA TYR A 371 -21.89 -12.37 1.58
C TYR A 371 -22.09 -13.65 2.39
N PHE A 372 -23.32 -14.18 2.45
CA PHE A 372 -23.68 -15.36 3.25
C PHE A 372 -23.30 -16.68 2.59
N THR A 373 -22.94 -16.69 1.33
CA THR A 373 -22.54 -17.91 0.59
C THR A 373 -21.03 -17.99 0.36
N THR A 374 -20.31 -16.90 0.61
CA THR A 374 -18.86 -16.81 0.42
C THR A 374 -18.06 -16.81 1.75
N GLY A 375 -18.70 -17.27 2.84
CA GLY A 375 -18.03 -17.29 4.15
C GLY A 375 -17.78 -15.92 4.77
N GLY A 376 -18.57 -14.91 4.40
CA GLY A 376 -18.44 -13.56 4.94
C GLY A 376 -17.30 -12.73 4.32
N ILE A 377 -16.90 -13.06 3.09
CA ILE A 377 -15.93 -12.23 2.36
C ILE A 377 -16.46 -10.80 2.24
N SER A 378 -15.61 -9.84 2.55
CA SER A 378 -15.92 -8.42 2.49
C SER A 378 -14.73 -7.63 1.91
N ASN A 379 -14.95 -6.37 1.60
CA ASN A 379 -13.89 -5.47 1.12
C ASN A 379 -13.02 -4.89 2.28
N GLY A 380 -13.17 -5.39 3.51
CA GLY A 380 -12.42 -4.94 4.68
C GLY A 380 -10.89 -4.97 4.51
N PRO A 381 -10.28 -6.03 3.94
CA PRO A 381 -8.86 -6.04 3.61
C PRO A 381 -8.45 -4.92 2.63
N THR A 382 -9.31 -4.59 1.66
CA THR A 382 -9.09 -3.48 0.72
C THR A 382 -9.14 -2.13 1.44
N GLU A 383 -10.06 -1.95 2.40
CA GLU A 383 -10.08 -0.73 3.23
C GLU A 383 -8.83 -0.60 4.10
N ALA A 384 -8.37 -1.70 4.71
CA ALA A 384 -7.10 -1.72 5.45
C ALA A 384 -5.92 -1.34 4.53
N MET A 385 -5.91 -1.86 3.30
CA MET A 385 -4.92 -1.50 2.29
C MET A 385 -4.98 -0.01 1.93
N ASN A 386 -6.17 0.57 1.81
CA ASN A 386 -6.35 2.00 1.58
C ASN A 386 -5.79 2.87 2.71
N LEU A 387 -5.79 2.39 3.95
CA LEU A 387 -5.12 3.09 5.06
C LEU A 387 -3.59 3.10 4.89
N LEU A 388 -3.00 1.99 4.44
CA LEU A 388 -1.57 1.91 4.14
C LEU A 388 -1.21 2.81 2.96
N ILE A 389 -1.98 2.80 1.87
CA ILE A 389 -1.82 3.70 0.72
C ILE A 389 -1.84 5.17 1.18
N LYS A 390 -2.81 5.55 2.02
CA LYS A 390 -2.91 6.90 2.58
C LYS A 390 -1.71 7.24 3.49
N LYS A 391 -1.19 6.29 4.25
CA LYS A 391 0.01 6.44 5.08
C LYS A 391 1.22 6.76 4.21
N ILE A 392 1.52 5.93 3.20
CA ILE A 392 2.67 6.14 2.30
C ILE A 392 2.55 7.48 1.56
N LYS A 393 1.34 7.85 1.14
CA LYS A 393 1.09 9.16 0.52
C LYS A 393 1.44 10.33 1.45
N ARG A 394 1.13 10.24 2.74
CA ARG A 394 1.42 11.26 3.76
C ARG A 394 2.91 11.37 4.09
N VAL A 395 3.63 10.25 4.11
CA VAL A 395 5.09 10.22 4.33
C VAL A 395 5.84 11.08 3.29
N GLY A 396 5.31 11.18 2.09
CA GLY A 396 5.87 12.03 1.03
C GLY A 396 5.63 13.55 1.19
N ARG A 397 5.17 14.04 2.34
CA ARG A 397 4.87 15.45 2.71
C ARG A 397 3.95 16.21 1.72
N HIS A 398 4.28 16.20 0.43
CA HIS A 398 3.54 16.88 -0.65
C HIS A 398 2.72 15.91 -1.52
N GLY A 399 2.66 14.62 -1.13
CA GLY A 399 2.06 13.56 -1.93
C GLY A 399 2.88 13.23 -3.18
N PHE A 400 2.26 12.46 -4.07
CA PHE A 400 2.85 12.09 -5.35
C PHE A 400 2.26 12.96 -6.46
N ARG A 401 3.09 13.40 -7.40
CA ARG A 401 2.65 14.12 -8.61
C ARG A 401 2.75 13.25 -9.87
N ASN A 402 3.64 12.26 -9.86
CA ASN A 402 3.82 11.30 -10.92
C ASN A 402 3.20 9.96 -10.49
N PHE A 403 2.37 9.37 -11.36
CA PHE A 403 1.64 8.14 -11.06
C PHE A 403 2.57 6.92 -10.99
N ASP A 404 3.59 6.82 -11.84
CA ASP A 404 4.53 5.71 -11.84
C ASP A 404 5.34 5.66 -10.53
N ASN A 405 5.76 6.84 -10.06
CA ASN A 405 6.39 6.96 -8.75
C ASN A 405 5.43 6.60 -7.60
N HIS A 406 4.15 6.92 -7.74
CA HIS A 406 3.12 6.51 -6.78
C HIS A 406 2.98 5.00 -6.74
N ARG A 407 2.79 4.36 -7.90
CA ARG A 407 2.69 2.90 -8.04
C ARG A 407 3.95 2.21 -7.50
N LEU A 408 5.13 2.63 -7.94
CA LEU A 408 6.42 2.07 -7.53
C LEU A 408 6.72 2.22 -6.02
N ARG A 409 6.07 3.18 -5.33
CA ARG A 409 6.20 3.36 -3.89
C ARG A 409 5.18 2.56 -3.09
N LEU A 410 4.01 2.34 -3.66
CA LEU A 410 2.93 1.59 -3.00
C LEU A 410 3.14 0.08 -3.08
N LEU A 411 3.41 -0.44 -4.27
CA LEU A 411 3.49 -1.88 -4.48
C LEU A 411 4.61 -2.56 -3.68
N PRO A 412 5.82 -2.01 -3.55
CA PRO A 412 6.82 -2.60 -2.67
C PRO A 412 6.38 -2.63 -1.20
N HIS A 413 5.64 -1.61 -0.74
CA HIS A 413 5.19 -1.55 0.67
C HIS A 413 3.99 -2.42 0.98
N CYS A 414 3.06 -2.51 0.04
CA CYS A 414 1.73 -3.09 0.26
C CYS A 414 1.53 -4.43 -0.47
N GLY A 415 2.40 -4.79 -1.42
CA GLY A 415 2.19 -5.92 -2.32
C GLY A 415 3.36 -6.89 -2.46
N VAL A 416 4.55 -6.57 -1.95
CA VAL A 416 5.72 -7.46 -1.99
C VAL A 416 5.85 -8.19 -0.66
N ASP A 417 6.01 -9.49 -0.69
CA ASP A 417 6.41 -10.28 0.48
C ASP A 417 7.93 -10.21 0.67
N TRP A 418 8.37 -9.28 1.50
CA TRP A 418 9.78 -9.08 1.79
C TRP A 418 10.43 -10.25 2.53
N GLN A 419 9.66 -11.15 3.14
CA GLN A 419 10.24 -12.31 3.84
C GLN A 419 10.85 -13.29 2.84
N THR A 420 10.24 -13.46 1.68
CA THR A 420 10.77 -14.32 0.61
C THR A 420 12.06 -13.76 -0.01
N HIS A 421 12.29 -12.45 0.11
CA HIS A 421 13.45 -11.74 -0.42
C HIS A 421 14.54 -11.47 0.63
N GLN A 422 14.36 -11.92 1.87
CA GLN A 422 15.37 -11.79 2.91
C GLN A 422 16.41 -12.90 2.80
N THR A 423 17.68 -12.52 2.70
CA THR A 423 18.80 -13.46 2.70
C THR A 423 19.14 -14.05 4.07
N THR A 424 18.63 -13.42 5.15
CA THR A 424 18.85 -13.86 6.52
C THR A 424 17.52 -14.04 7.23
N PRO A 425 17.14 -15.26 7.63
CA PRO A 425 15.92 -15.48 8.38
C PRO A 425 15.96 -14.74 9.72
N LEU A 426 14.84 -14.15 10.12
CA LEU A 426 14.68 -13.59 11.46
C LEU A 426 14.90 -14.73 12.48
N ARG A 427 15.94 -14.63 13.29
CA ARG A 427 16.14 -15.56 14.40
C ARG A 427 15.01 -15.37 15.40
N ALA A 428 14.26 -16.43 15.69
CA ALA A 428 13.37 -16.45 16.84
C ALA A 428 14.18 -16.10 18.11
N ARG A 429 13.58 -15.39 19.06
CA ARG A 429 14.20 -15.17 20.37
C ARG A 429 14.55 -16.55 20.97
N LEU A 430 15.83 -16.85 21.07
CA LEU A 430 16.26 -17.97 21.91
C LEU A 430 15.76 -17.71 23.34
N PRO A 431 15.19 -18.70 24.02
CA PRO A 431 14.86 -18.57 25.44
C PRO A 431 16.10 -18.09 26.18
N ARG A 432 15.97 -17.07 27.02
CA ARG A 432 17.05 -16.72 27.95
C ARG A 432 17.26 -17.97 28.82
N LEU A 433 18.38 -18.61 28.68
CA LEU A 433 18.81 -19.55 29.68
C LEU A 433 18.88 -18.77 30.99
N ALA A 434 18.04 -19.12 31.96
CA ALA A 434 18.17 -18.61 33.31
C ALA A 434 19.54 -19.00 33.80
N ALA A 435 20.37 -18.00 34.17
CA ALA A 435 21.67 -18.22 34.80
C ALA A 435 21.50 -18.76 36.20
#